data_83d391a93dcc096c3b33b56bf95c9ec4
#
_entry.id   83d391a93dcc096c3b33b56bf95c9ec4
#
_cell.length_a   1.000
_cell.length_b   1.000
_cell.length_c   1.000
_cell.angle_alpha   90.00
_cell.angle_beta   90.00
_cell.angle_gamma   90.00
#
_symmetry.space_group_name_H-M   'P 1'
#
loop_
_entity.id
_entity.type
_entity.pdbx_description
1 polymer ?
#
loop_
_entity_poly.entity_id
_entity_poly.type
_entity_poly.pdbx_seq_one_letter_code
_entity_poly.pdbx_strand_id
1 'polypeptide(L)'
;MNVIESEFIEVDVWGTFFLLGIIASLLALMHMLLHYSDIIILKNKENLCLQKKYLKLQLDPHFVFNSLSSLAGMIEDEPQRAEEYVVRLSQVYRYMLFNIDQDYMTISEAMDFTRTYVSLLNLKYNDKIILELDEEKVKEEDRILSLSIQLLIENAVKHNSPQENNPLHIQISVQENMLTIKNNRIYFHGHNDQIVESYGIGLKNLKQRYELECGKEIGYSATRDSFEIRLPIIKIKKL
;
A
#
# COMPACT_ATOMS: atom_id res chain seq x y z
N MET A 1 67.27 29.02 -42.16
CA MET A 1 66.66 29.14 -40.83
C MET A 1 65.13 29.28 -40.90
N ASN A 2 64.58 29.74 -41.99
CA ASN A 2 63.15 30.02 -42.05
C ASN A 2 62.19 28.84 -42.47
N VAL A 3 62.73 27.78 -43.07
CA VAL A 3 61.89 26.65 -43.53
C VAL A 3 61.61 25.65 -42.39
N ILE A 4 62.52 25.47 -41.46
CA ILE A 4 62.38 24.56 -40.34
C ILE A 4 61.34 25.10 -39.30
N GLU A 5 61.32 26.45 -39.10
CA GLU A 5 60.33 27.09 -38.21
C GLU A 5 58.90 27.01 -38.76
N SER A 6 58.72 27.11 -40.09
CA SER A 6 57.37 27.01 -40.68
C SER A 6 56.81 25.59 -40.62
N GLU A 7 57.59 24.55 -40.78
CA GLU A 7 57.16 23.17 -40.64
C GLU A 7 56.79 22.83 -39.18
N PHE A 8 57.58 23.36 -38.22
CA PHE A 8 57.26 23.12 -36.78
C PHE A 8 55.97 23.78 -36.32
N ILE A 9 55.67 25.00 -36.86
CA ILE A 9 54.44 25.70 -36.57
C ILE A 9 53.23 24.99 -37.22
N GLU A 10 53.33 24.47 -38.43
CA GLU A 10 52.25 23.70 -39.09
C GLU A 10 51.92 22.40 -38.37
N VAL A 11 52.92 21.66 -37.90
CA VAL A 11 52.71 20.41 -37.13
C VAL A 11 52.00 20.71 -35.79
N ASP A 12 52.33 21.82 -35.13
CA ASP A 12 51.71 22.21 -33.84
C ASP A 12 50.26 22.70 -34.04
N VAL A 13 49.97 23.38 -35.13
CA VAL A 13 48.59 23.80 -35.47
C VAL A 13 47.69 22.59 -35.75
N TRP A 14 48.10 21.60 -36.50
CA TRP A 14 47.34 20.39 -36.75
C TRP A 14 47.14 19.54 -35.48
N GLY A 15 48.15 19.45 -34.63
CA GLY A 15 48.09 18.80 -33.34
C GLY A 15 47.05 19.47 -32.41
N THR A 16 47.02 20.80 -32.39
CA THR A 16 46.02 21.56 -31.58
C THR A 16 44.60 21.36 -32.07
N PHE A 17 44.35 21.38 -33.41
CA PHE A 17 43.01 21.08 -33.96
C PHE A 17 42.54 19.65 -33.66
N PHE A 18 43.45 18.67 -33.73
CA PHE A 18 43.13 17.30 -33.37
C PHE A 18 42.77 17.14 -31.89
N LEU A 19 43.51 17.80 -30.99
CA LEU A 19 43.22 17.80 -29.57
C LEU A 19 41.90 18.48 -29.26
N LEU A 20 41.58 19.62 -29.90
CA LEU A 20 40.28 20.29 -29.77
C LEU A 20 39.12 19.41 -30.25
N GLY A 21 39.31 18.67 -31.34
CA GLY A 21 38.36 17.72 -31.86
C GLY A 21 38.06 16.57 -30.87
N ILE A 22 39.07 16.03 -30.20
CA ILE A 22 38.91 15.03 -29.16
C ILE A 22 38.14 15.59 -27.97
N ILE A 23 38.53 16.79 -27.48
CA ILE A 23 37.84 17.46 -26.37
C ILE A 23 36.36 17.70 -26.70
N ALA A 24 36.09 18.24 -27.90
CA ALA A 24 34.70 18.47 -28.35
C ALA A 24 33.88 17.16 -28.41
N SER A 25 34.49 16.07 -28.90
CA SER A 25 33.86 14.76 -28.96
C SER A 25 33.56 14.19 -27.55
N LEU A 26 34.50 14.35 -26.62
CA LEU A 26 34.31 13.92 -25.23
C LEU A 26 33.21 14.74 -24.52
N LEU A 27 33.17 16.06 -24.74
CA LEU A 27 32.12 16.92 -24.20
C LEU A 27 30.74 16.56 -24.77
N ALA A 28 30.67 16.29 -26.08
CA ALA A 28 29.43 15.84 -26.71
C ALA A 28 28.94 14.49 -26.16
N LEU A 29 29.88 13.54 -25.98
CA LEU A 29 29.57 12.24 -25.38
C LEU A 29 29.10 12.38 -23.94
N MET A 30 29.78 13.20 -23.14
CA MET A 30 29.37 13.49 -21.76
C MET A 30 27.99 14.13 -21.70
N HIS A 31 27.70 15.11 -22.56
CA HIS A 31 26.39 15.73 -22.64
C HIS A 31 25.30 14.71 -23.03
N MET A 32 25.58 13.84 -23.99
CA MET A 32 24.67 12.77 -24.40
C MET A 32 24.41 11.76 -23.24
N LEU A 33 25.43 11.37 -22.48
CA LEU A 33 25.28 10.48 -21.33
C LEU A 33 24.46 11.12 -20.21
N LEU A 34 24.67 12.40 -19.91
CA LEU A 34 23.87 13.13 -18.91
C LEU A 34 22.40 13.21 -19.35
N HIS A 35 22.15 13.57 -20.58
CA HIS A 35 20.80 13.65 -21.13
C HIS A 35 20.08 12.27 -21.10
N TYR A 36 20.79 11.21 -21.45
CA TYR A 36 20.27 9.84 -21.38
C TYR A 36 19.97 9.40 -19.94
N SER A 37 20.84 9.78 -19.00
CA SER A 37 20.62 9.56 -17.56
C SER A 37 19.33 10.23 -17.08
N ASP A 38 19.08 11.48 -17.45
CA ASP A 38 17.87 12.21 -17.07
C ASP A 38 16.60 11.53 -17.61
N ILE A 39 16.64 11.06 -18.86
CA ILE A 39 15.52 10.32 -19.47
C ILE A 39 15.24 9.03 -18.70
N ILE A 40 16.28 8.26 -18.31
CA ILE A 40 16.12 7.04 -17.54
C ILE A 40 15.51 7.34 -16.17
N ILE A 41 15.98 8.38 -15.49
CA ILE A 41 15.46 8.79 -14.18
C ILE A 41 13.97 9.17 -14.28
N LEU A 42 13.59 9.95 -15.28
CA LEU A 42 12.19 10.33 -15.53
C LEU A 42 11.32 9.09 -15.80
N LYS A 43 11.78 8.19 -16.66
CA LYS A 43 11.06 6.96 -17.01
C LYS A 43 10.90 6.03 -15.81
N ASN A 44 11.92 5.92 -14.97
CA ASN A 44 11.86 5.13 -13.73
C ASN A 44 10.87 5.74 -12.72
N LYS A 45 10.82 7.07 -12.59
CA LYS A 45 9.82 7.77 -11.75
C LYS A 45 8.39 7.53 -12.25
N GLU A 46 8.18 7.62 -13.56
CA GLU A 46 6.87 7.34 -14.18
C GLU A 46 6.44 5.90 -13.95
N ASN A 47 7.32 4.93 -14.19
CA ASN A 47 7.04 3.52 -13.93
C ASN A 47 6.72 3.26 -12.45
N LEU A 48 7.44 3.87 -11.52
CA LEU A 48 7.19 3.76 -10.09
C LEU A 48 5.81 4.35 -9.73
N CYS A 49 5.46 5.50 -10.32
CA CYS A 49 4.14 6.12 -10.14
C CYS A 49 3.01 5.21 -10.65
N LEU A 50 3.19 4.61 -11.83
CA LEU A 50 2.23 3.67 -12.40
C LEU A 50 2.10 2.41 -11.54
N GLN A 51 3.20 1.85 -11.03
CA GLN A 51 3.17 0.71 -10.11
C GLN A 51 2.43 1.04 -8.82
N LYS A 52 2.69 2.21 -8.22
CA LYS A 52 1.96 2.70 -7.03
C LYS A 52 0.46 2.83 -7.31
N LYS A 53 0.10 3.44 -8.43
CA LYS A 53 -1.29 3.60 -8.85
C LYS A 53 -1.97 2.25 -9.10
N TYR A 54 -1.29 1.31 -9.73
CA TYR A 54 -1.78 -0.04 -9.94
C TYR A 54 -2.01 -0.78 -8.60
N LEU A 55 -1.08 -0.68 -7.66
CA LEU A 55 -1.23 -1.26 -6.32
C LEU A 55 -2.37 -0.63 -5.51
N LYS A 56 -2.63 0.68 -5.70
CA LYS A 56 -3.77 1.38 -5.08
C LYS A 56 -5.12 0.99 -5.72
N LEU A 57 -5.17 0.85 -7.04
CA LEU A 57 -6.38 0.47 -7.79
C LEU A 57 -6.83 -0.98 -7.54
N GLN A 58 -6.04 -1.77 -6.85
CA GLN A 58 -6.44 -3.09 -6.36
C GLN A 58 -7.38 -3.03 -5.14
N LEU A 59 -8.03 -1.86 -4.88
CA LEU A 59 -9.30 -1.80 -4.15
C LEU A 59 -10.29 -2.68 -4.92
N ASP A 60 -10.48 -3.85 -4.38
CA ASP A 60 -10.98 -5.06 -5.01
C ASP A 60 -12.34 -4.81 -5.70
N PRO A 61 -12.46 -4.87 -7.05
CA PRO A 61 -13.75 -4.87 -7.73
C PRO A 61 -14.68 -5.95 -7.14
N HIS A 62 -14.12 -7.00 -6.60
CA HIS A 62 -14.79 -8.06 -5.91
C HIS A 62 -15.50 -7.57 -4.62
N PHE A 63 -14.97 -6.57 -3.90
CA PHE A 63 -15.68 -5.95 -2.78
C PHE A 63 -16.97 -5.28 -3.24
N VAL A 64 -16.96 -4.58 -4.39
CA VAL A 64 -18.17 -3.96 -4.98
C VAL A 64 -19.20 -5.03 -5.31
N PHE A 65 -18.80 -6.05 -6.06
CA PHE A 65 -19.70 -7.13 -6.47
C PHE A 65 -20.23 -7.90 -5.27
N ASN A 66 -19.41 -8.20 -4.28
CA ASN A 66 -19.83 -8.87 -3.05
C ASN A 66 -20.78 -8.02 -2.20
N SER A 67 -20.57 -6.70 -2.15
CA SER A 67 -21.44 -5.78 -1.43
C SER A 67 -22.81 -5.69 -2.11
N LEU A 68 -22.87 -5.60 -3.44
CA LEU A 68 -24.11 -5.59 -4.21
C LEU A 68 -24.85 -6.92 -4.10
N SER A 69 -24.14 -8.04 -4.16
CA SER A 69 -24.74 -9.38 -3.97
C SER A 69 -25.32 -9.56 -2.57
N SER A 70 -24.61 -9.06 -1.53
CA SER A 70 -25.11 -9.09 -0.15
C SER A 70 -26.38 -8.23 0.00
N LEU A 71 -26.38 -7.02 -0.59
CA LEU A 71 -27.55 -6.14 -0.61
C LEU A 71 -28.75 -6.82 -1.29
N ALA A 72 -28.55 -7.42 -2.47
CA ALA A 72 -29.61 -8.11 -3.20
C ALA A 72 -30.26 -9.22 -2.36
N GLY A 73 -29.44 -9.97 -1.58
CA GLY A 73 -29.96 -10.99 -0.67
C GLY A 73 -30.75 -10.43 0.54
N MET A 74 -30.45 -9.19 0.97
CA MET A 74 -31.13 -8.57 2.13
C MET A 74 -32.45 -7.90 1.75
N ILE A 75 -32.64 -7.48 0.49
CA ILE A 75 -33.79 -6.66 0.08
C ILE A 75 -35.15 -7.35 0.35
N GLU A 76 -35.25 -8.65 0.11
CA GLU A 76 -36.50 -9.38 0.26
C GLU A 76 -36.76 -9.77 1.72
N ASP A 77 -35.72 -10.24 2.43
CA ASP A 77 -35.89 -10.83 3.76
C ASP A 77 -35.78 -9.79 4.90
N GLU A 78 -34.91 -8.78 4.73
CA GLU A 78 -34.57 -7.80 5.78
C GLU A 78 -34.51 -6.36 5.21
N PRO A 79 -35.63 -5.77 4.73
CA PRO A 79 -35.60 -4.50 3.97
C PRO A 79 -35.03 -3.31 4.78
N GLN A 80 -35.29 -3.21 6.10
CA GLN A 80 -34.73 -2.16 6.94
C GLN A 80 -33.20 -2.29 7.07
N ARG A 81 -32.72 -3.51 7.17
CA ARG A 81 -31.27 -3.80 7.22
C ARG A 81 -30.61 -3.55 5.86
N ALA A 82 -31.30 -3.81 4.76
CA ALA A 82 -30.84 -3.47 3.42
C ALA A 82 -30.67 -1.95 3.25
N GLU A 83 -31.63 -1.14 3.75
CA GLU A 83 -31.55 0.31 3.76
C GLU A 83 -30.33 0.80 4.56
N GLU A 84 -30.14 0.31 5.78
CA GLU A 84 -28.96 0.66 6.60
C GLU A 84 -27.66 0.25 5.91
N TYR A 85 -27.65 -0.94 5.28
CA TYR A 85 -26.49 -1.42 4.54
C TYR A 85 -26.11 -0.48 3.39
N VAL A 86 -27.06 0.01 2.60
CA VAL A 86 -26.83 0.98 1.51
C VAL A 86 -26.24 2.28 2.04
N VAL A 87 -26.78 2.81 3.14
CA VAL A 87 -26.28 4.05 3.75
C VAL A 87 -24.81 3.88 4.18
N ARG A 88 -24.50 2.81 4.92
CA ARG A 88 -23.13 2.54 5.38
C ARG A 88 -22.17 2.24 4.23
N LEU A 89 -22.63 1.47 3.24
CA LEU A 89 -21.85 1.19 2.03
C LEU A 89 -21.49 2.49 1.30
N SER A 90 -22.44 3.41 1.17
CA SER A 90 -22.19 4.73 0.57
C SER A 90 -21.15 5.55 1.34
N GLN A 91 -21.16 5.50 2.68
CA GLN A 91 -20.16 6.17 3.54
C GLN A 91 -18.78 5.56 3.34
N VAL A 92 -18.67 4.23 3.36
CA VAL A 92 -17.41 3.50 3.13
C VAL A 92 -16.84 3.82 1.76
N TYR A 93 -17.65 3.75 0.69
CA TYR A 93 -17.21 4.08 -0.66
C TYR A 93 -16.72 5.51 -0.79
N ARG A 94 -17.48 6.46 -0.26
CA ARG A 94 -17.09 7.87 -0.28
C ARG A 94 -15.73 8.08 0.39
N TYR A 95 -15.54 7.49 1.57
CA TYR A 95 -14.26 7.58 2.27
C TYR A 95 -13.11 6.96 1.46
N MET A 96 -13.31 5.78 0.87
CA MET A 96 -12.31 5.12 0.05
C MET A 96 -11.93 5.96 -1.17
N LEU A 97 -12.91 6.52 -1.88
CA LEU A 97 -12.68 7.38 -3.05
C LEU A 97 -11.90 8.65 -2.69
N PHE A 98 -12.24 9.31 -1.57
CA PHE A 98 -11.51 10.50 -1.13
C PHE A 98 -10.07 10.22 -0.69
N ASN A 99 -9.80 9.03 -0.18
CA ASN A 99 -8.49 8.65 0.32
C ASN A 99 -7.64 7.83 -0.65
N ILE A 100 -8.16 7.51 -1.85
CA ILE A 100 -7.43 6.71 -2.84
C ILE A 100 -6.15 7.40 -3.33
N ASP A 101 -6.16 8.73 -3.43
CA ASP A 101 -5.02 9.53 -3.87
C ASP A 101 -4.08 9.93 -2.72
N GLN A 102 -4.46 9.66 -1.48
CA GLN A 102 -3.63 9.92 -0.30
C GLN A 102 -2.66 8.77 -0.06
N ASP A 103 -1.37 9.09 0.09
CA ASP A 103 -0.37 8.07 0.42
C ASP A 103 -0.46 7.66 1.88
N TYR A 104 -0.71 8.63 2.77
CA TYR A 104 -0.71 8.45 4.22
C TYR A 104 -1.98 9.01 4.86
N MET A 105 -2.37 8.42 5.99
CA MET A 105 -3.43 8.90 6.86
C MET A 105 -2.99 8.80 8.32
N THR A 106 -3.61 9.56 9.22
CA THR A 106 -3.38 9.40 10.65
C THR A 106 -3.91 8.06 11.14
N ILE A 107 -3.32 7.52 12.20
CA ILE A 107 -3.84 6.30 12.82
C ILE A 107 -5.25 6.53 13.38
N SER A 108 -5.52 7.73 13.94
CA SER A 108 -6.86 8.09 14.42
C SER A 108 -7.90 8.05 13.30
N GLU A 109 -7.64 8.71 12.16
CA GLU A 109 -8.54 8.65 10.98
C GLU A 109 -8.74 7.21 10.48
N ALA A 110 -7.67 6.40 10.48
CA ALA A 110 -7.75 5.01 10.09
C ALA A 110 -8.62 4.17 11.03
N MET A 111 -8.52 4.41 12.35
CA MET A 111 -9.34 3.73 13.35
C MET A 111 -10.81 4.14 13.26
N ASP A 112 -11.10 5.43 13.04
CA ASP A 112 -12.48 5.93 12.85
C ASP A 112 -13.12 5.33 11.60
N PHE A 113 -12.37 5.26 10.50
CA PHE A 113 -12.83 4.57 9.31
C PHE A 113 -13.05 3.07 9.56
N THR A 114 -12.15 2.44 10.33
CA THR A 114 -12.26 1.03 10.70
C THR A 114 -13.56 0.73 11.43
N ARG A 115 -14.00 1.59 12.37
CA ARG A 115 -15.30 1.45 13.04
C ARG A 115 -16.45 1.44 12.03
N THR A 116 -16.45 2.39 11.10
CA THR A 116 -17.46 2.48 10.05
C THR A 116 -17.45 1.26 9.15
N TYR A 117 -16.26 0.80 8.75
CA TYR A 117 -16.10 -0.36 7.88
C TYR A 117 -16.54 -1.66 8.55
N VAL A 118 -16.16 -1.91 9.80
CA VAL A 118 -16.60 -3.08 10.56
C VAL A 118 -18.12 -3.05 10.82
N SER A 119 -18.70 -1.86 11.05
CA SER A 119 -20.16 -1.74 11.19
C SER A 119 -20.91 -2.14 9.91
N LEU A 120 -20.36 -1.82 8.73
CA LEU A 120 -20.91 -2.31 7.45
C LEU A 120 -20.80 -3.84 7.35
N LEU A 121 -19.64 -4.40 7.70
CA LEU A 121 -19.45 -5.85 7.67
C LEU A 121 -20.38 -6.57 8.66
N ASN A 122 -20.64 -5.99 9.82
CA ASN A 122 -21.53 -6.56 10.83
C ASN A 122 -22.99 -6.65 10.36
N LEU A 123 -23.46 -5.75 9.50
CA LEU A 123 -24.74 -5.91 8.83
C LEU A 123 -24.79 -7.18 7.95
N LYS A 124 -23.68 -7.58 7.37
CA LYS A 124 -23.56 -8.80 6.56
C LYS A 124 -23.37 -10.07 7.40
N TYR A 125 -22.62 -9.95 8.50
CA TYR A 125 -22.21 -11.11 9.32
C TYR A 125 -22.94 -11.20 10.66
N ASN A 126 -24.14 -10.59 10.78
CA ASN A 126 -25.02 -10.67 11.93
C ASN A 126 -24.32 -10.34 13.26
N ASP A 127 -23.55 -9.23 13.28
CA ASP A 127 -22.81 -8.73 14.44
C ASP A 127 -21.78 -9.73 15.02
N LYS A 128 -21.21 -10.59 14.14
CA LYS A 128 -20.23 -11.61 14.54
C LYS A 128 -18.77 -11.17 14.38
N ILE A 129 -18.52 -9.88 14.13
CA ILE A 129 -17.16 -9.29 14.12
C ILE A 129 -17.06 -8.36 15.32
N ILE A 130 -16.19 -8.73 16.25
CA ILE A 130 -15.91 -7.97 17.48
C ILE A 130 -14.62 -7.18 17.24
N LEU A 131 -14.71 -5.86 17.30
CA LEU A 131 -13.59 -4.93 17.09
C LEU A 131 -13.18 -4.28 18.40
N GLU A 132 -11.91 -4.41 18.76
CA GLU A 132 -11.29 -3.75 19.89
C GLU A 132 -10.20 -2.80 19.39
N LEU A 133 -10.33 -1.49 19.73
CA LEU A 133 -9.37 -0.45 19.37
C LEU A 133 -8.74 0.12 20.63
N ASP A 134 -7.42 -0.04 20.77
CA ASP A 134 -6.63 0.59 21.83
C ASP A 134 -5.94 1.84 21.26
N GLU A 135 -6.46 3.01 21.64
CA GLU A 135 -5.99 4.33 21.18
C GLU A 135 -5.07 5.02 22.20
N GLU A 136 -4.80 4.41 23.34
CA GLU A 136 -4.08 5.05 24.46
C GLU A 136 -2.70 5.58 24.04
N LYS A 137 -2.01 4.87 23.13
CA LYS A 137 -0.66 5.23 22.67
C LYS A 137 -0.62 5.87 21.29
N VAL A 138 -1.77 6.16 20.69
CA VAL A 138 -1.85 6.83 19.38
C VAL A 138 -1.52 8.31 19.55
N LYS A 139 -0.61 8.82 18.70
CA LYS A 139 -0.22 10.23 18.68
C LYS A 139 -0.76 10.89 17.42
N GLU A 140 -1.00 12.19 17.49
CA GLU A 140 -1.55 12.98 16.39
C GLU A 140 -0.67 12.94 15.12
N GLU A 141 0.66 12.85 15.31
CA GLU A 141 1.62 12.76 14.20
C GLU A 141 1.80 11.38 13.61
N ASP A 142 1.25 10.33 14.25
CA ASP A 142 1.42 8.95 13.79
C ASP A 142 0.62 8.69 12.51
N ARG A 143 1.29 8.19 11.49
CA ARG A 143 0.73 7.92 10.17
C ARG A 143 0.99 6.48 9.76
N ILE A 144 0.10 5.98 8.91
CA ILE A 144 0.26 4.70 8.20
C ILE A 144 -0.07 4.90 6.72
N LEU A 145 0.23 3.93 5.88
CA LEU A 145 -0.26 3.96 4.49
C LEU A 145 -1.79 3.88 4.46
N SER A 146 -2.40 4.72 3.64
CA SER A 146 -3.85 4.80 3.51
C SER A 146 -4.46 3.44 3.15
N LEU A 147 -5.61 3.14 3.77
CA LEU A 147 -6.40 1.93 3.58
C LEU A 147 -5.71 0.61 4.01
N SER A 148 -4.57 0.68 4.74
CA SER A 148 -3.85 -0.51 5.21
C SER A 148 -4.68 -1.36 6.17
N ILE A 149 -5.35 -0.74 7.16
CA ILE A 149 -6.16 -1.47 8.15
C ILE A 149 -7.33 -2.15 7.46
N GLN A 150 -8.03 -1.45 6.56
CA GLN A 150 -9.16 -2.01 5.81
C GLN A 150 -8.78 -3.29 5.07
N LEU A 151 -7.67 -3.26 4.32
CA LEU A 151 -7.18 -4.41 3.59
C LEU A 151 -6.88 -5.60 4.52
N LEU A 152 -6.37 -5.34 5.71
CA LEU A 152 -6.09 -6.38 6.71
C LEU A 152 -7.36 -6.95 7.34
N ILE A 153 -8.38 -6.11 7.61
CA ILE A 153 -9.69 -6.57 8.08
C ILE A 153 -10.38 -7.41 7.00
N GLU A 154 -10.33 -6.97 5.75
CA GLU A 154 -10.88 -7.73 4.63
C GLU A 154 -10.23 -9.12 4.51
N ASN A 155 -8.92 -9.20 4.64
CA ASN A 155 -8.20 -10.46 4.69
C ASN A 155 -8.61 -11.31 5.91
N ALA A 156 -8.75 -10.72 7.10
CA ALA A 156 -9.19 -11.43 8.29
C ALA A 156 -10.58 -12.04 8.11
N VAL A 157 -11.54 -11.28 7.57
CA VAL A 157 -12.91 -11.74 7.30
C VAL A 157 -12.92 -12.83 6.22
N LYS A 158 -12.16 -12.65 5.14
CA LYS A 158 -12.07 -13.61 4.03
C LYS A 158 -11.57 -14.99 4.48
N HIS A 159 -10.61 -14.99 5.42
CA HIS A 159 -9.97 -16.23 5.88
C HIS A 159 -10.62 -16.84 7.14
N ASN A 160 -11.55 -16.12 7.77
CA ASN A 160 -12.15 -16.54 9.04
C ASN A 160 -13.67 -16.33 9.04
N SER A 161 -14.41 -16.81 8.09
CA SER A 161 -15.87 -16.63 7.99
C SER A 161 -16.58 -16.58 9.36
N PRO A 162 -16.96 -15.39 9.89
CA PRO A 162 -17.54 -15.25 11.22
C PRO A 162 -18.83 -16.06 11.36
N GLN A 163 -19.00 -16.79 12.48
CA GLN A 163 -20.16 -17.61 12.76
C GLN A 163 -20.72 -17.32 14.16
N GLU A 164 -21.94 -17.75 14.42
CA GLU A 164 -22.64 -17.50 15.68
C GLU A 164 -21.86 -18.02 16.91
N ASN A 165 -21.35 -19.23 16.81
CA ASN A 165 -20.61 -19.90 17.91
C ASN A 165 -19.10 -19.60 17.90
N ASN A 166 -18.63 -18.82 16.90
CA ASN A 166 -17.22 -18.50 16.75
C ASN A 166 -17.05 -17.12 16.07
N PRO A 167 -17.24 -16.03 16.82
CA PRO A 167 -17.08 -14.68 16.29
C PRO A 167 -15.63 -14.39 15.92
N LEU A 168 -15.46 -13.50 14.93
CA LEU A 168 -14.15 -13.00 14.56
C LEU A 168 -13.79 -11.84 15.48
N HIS A 169 -12.76 -12.02 16.29
CA HIS A 169 -12.18 -10.97 17.15
C HIS A 169 -11.04 -10.29 16.41
N ILE A 170 -11.11 -8.97 16.30
CA ILE A 170 -10.06 -8.12 15.71
C ILE A 170 -9.62 -7.11 16.76
N GLN A 171 -8.34 -7.10 17.08
CA GLN A 171 -7.73 -6.16 18.01
C GLN A 171 -6.70 -5.30 17.28
N ILE A 172 -6.78 -3.98 17.48
CA ILE A 172 -5.85 -3.01 16.91
C ILE A 172 -5.25 -2.18 18.03
N SER A 173 -3.92 -2.13 18.11
CA SER A 173 -3.20 -1.40 19.16
C SER A 173 -1.88 -0.82 18.65
N VAL A 174 -1.35 0.19 19.32
CA VAL A 174 -0.03 0.75 19.04
C VAL A 174 0.96 0.27 20.11
N GLN A 175 2.02 -0.41 19.65
CA GLN A 175 3.10 -0.89 20.51
C GLN A 175 4.46 -0.63 19.84
N GLU A 176 5.44 -0.17 20.60
CA GLU A 176 6.83 0.00 20.15
C GLU A 176 6.99 0.68 18.77
N ASN A 177 6.21 1.73 18.50
CA ASN A 177 6.20 2.44 17.22
C ASN A 177 5.70 1.60 16.02
N MET A 178 4.92 0.55 16.31
CA MET A 178 4.25 -0.31 15.34
C MET A 178 2.75 -0.30 15.61
N LEU A 179 1.94 -0.26 14.55
CA LEU A 179 0.52 -0.54 14.63
C LEU A 179 0.32 -2.05 14.47
N THR A 180 -0.20 -2.68 15.52
CA THR A 180 -0.42 -4.12 15.55
C THR A 180 -1.89 -4.42 15.31
N ILE A 181 -2.19 -5.25 14.33
CA ILE A 181 -3.52 -5.76 14.01
C ILE A 181 -3.50 -7.27 14.23
N LYS A 182 -4.32 -7.75 15.15
CA LYS A 182 -4.41 -9.16 15.52
C LYS A 182 -5.83 -9.66 15.38
N ASN A 183 -5.99 -10.86 14.85
CA ASN A 183 -7.29 -11.56 14.83
C ASN A 183 -7.15 -13.00 15.30
N ASN A 184 -8.24 -13.58 15.86
CA ASN A 184 -8.33 -15.01 16.09
C ASN A 184 -8.44 -15.75 14.74
N ARG A 185 -8.11 -17.04 14.74
CA ARG A 185 -8.25 -17.91 13.58
C ARG A 185 -9.41 -18.87 13.79
N ILE A 186 -10.30 -18.90 12.82
CA ILE A 186 -11.49 -19.76 12.83
C ILE A 186 -11.20 -20.94 11.90
N TYR A 187 -11.03 -22.13 12.47
CA TYR A 187 -10.77 -23.35 11.71
C TYR A 187 -12.05 -24.02 11.26
N PHE A 188 -12.13 -24.34 9.97
CA PHE A 188 -13.11 -25.28 9.46
C PHE A 188 -12.49 -26.69 9.43
N HIS A 189 -13.18 -27.67 9.99
CA HIS A 189 -12.79 -29.07 9.89
C HIS A 189 -12.72 -29.48 8.41
N GLY A 190 -11.52 -29.74 7.89
CA GLY A 190 -11.32 -30.21 6.51
C GLY A 190 -10.33 -29.42 5.63
N HIS A 191 -9.75 -28.32 6.09
CA HIS A 191 -8.68 -27.65 5.36
C HIS A 191 -7.31 -27.97 5.97
N ASN A 192 -6.42 -28.49 5.09
CA ASN A 192 -5.04 -28.85 5.43
C ASN A 192 -4.27 -27.65 6.00
N ASP A 193 -3.43 -27.93 7.00
CA ASP A 193 -2.50 -27.05 7.71
C ASP A 193 -1.41 -26.37 6.85
N GLN A 194 -1.67 -25.99 5.62
CA GLN A 194 -0.74 -25.16 4.84
C GLN A 194 -0.83 -23.71 5.31
N ILE A 195 -0.15 -23.46 6.44
CA ILE A 195 -0.24 -22.22 7.23
C ILE A 195 0.36 -21.00 6.51
N VAL A 196 1.15 -21.15 5.46
CA VAL A 196 2.04 -20.08 4.98
C VAL A 196 1.75 -19.59 3.55
N GLU A 197 1.11 -20.37 2.69
CA GLU A 197 0.97 -20.00 1.27
C GLU A 197 -0.32 -19.26 0.90
N SER A 198 -1.27 -19.13 1.81
CA SER A 198 -2.59 -18.54 1.54
C SER A 198 -2.72 -17.04 1.81
N TYR A 199 -1.65 -16.35 2.24
CA TYR A 199 -1.73 -14.90 2.39
C TYR A 199 -1.76 -14.25 1.01
N GLY A 200 -2.98 -13.99 0.56
CA GLY A 200 -3.31 -13.60 -0.80
C GLY A 200 -2.61 -12.32 -1.29
N ILE A 201 -2.88 -12.00 -2.52
CA ILE A 201 -2.40 -10.85 -3.29
C ILE A 201 -2.41 -9.55 -2.44
N GLY A 202 -3.39 -9.37 -1.56
CA GLY A 202 -3.53 -8.19 -0.70
C GLY A 202 -2.36 -7.94 0.26
N LEU A 203 -1.93 -8.94 1.03
CA LEU A 203 -0.81 -8.77 1.96
C LEU A 203 0.52 -8.57 1.23
N LYS A 204 0.72 -9.30 0.11
CA LYS A 204 1.89 -9.11 -0.75
C LYS A 204 1.96 -7.68 -1.28
N ASN A 205 0.84 -7.14 -1.73
CA ASN A 205 0.76 -5.77 -2.24
C ASN A 205 0.99 -4.74 -1.13
N LEU A 206 0.45 -4.96 0.07
CA LEU A 206 0.70 -4.09 1.21
C LEU A 206 2.18 -4.08 1.58
N LYS A 207 2.84 -5.24 1.60
CA LYS A 207 4.29 -5.35 1.82
C LYS A 207 5.07 -4.55 0.79
N GLN A 208 4.78 -4.73 -0.49
CA GLN A 208 5.44 -3.98 -1.58
C GLN A 208 5.22 -2.47 -1.44
N ARG A 209 4.01 -2.03 -1.07
CA ARG A 209 3.74 -0.61 -0.83
C ARG A 209 4.58 -0.05 0.32
N TYR A 210 4.69 -0.74 1.45
CA TYR A 210 5.53 -0.28 2.58
C TYR A 210 7.00 -0.22 2.20
N GLU A 211 7.51 -1.18 1.42
CA GLU A 211 8.88 -1.16 0.90
C GLU A 211 9.11 0.01 -0.06
N LEU A 212 8.21 0.22 -1.04
CA LEU A 212 8.35 1.25 -2.07
C LEU A 212 8.13 2.67 -1.55
N GLU A 213 7.14 2.87 -0.66
CA GLU A 213 6.73 4.20 -0.22
C GLU A 213 7.47 4.65 1.04
N CYS A 214 7.87 3.72 1.91
CA CYS A 214 8.42 4.02 3.23
C CYS A 214 9.82 3.45 3.44
N GLY A 215 10.30 2.56 2.59
CA GLY A 215 11.56 1.81 2.81
C GLY A 215 11.50 0.95 4.08
N LYS A 216 10.32 0.51 4.50
CA LYS A 216 10.11 -0.26 5.74
C LYS A 216 9.45 -1.59 5.44
N GLU A 217 9.80 -2.60 6.22
CA GLU A 217 9.18 -3.91 6.14
C GLU A 217 8.04 -4.05 7.15
N ILE A 218 6.97 -4.76 6.76
CA ILE A 218 5.90 -5.17 7.66
C ILE A 218 6.26 -6.51 8.30
N GLY A 219 5.96 -6.63 9.62
CA GLY A 219 6.09 -7.89 10.34
C GLY A 219 4.77 -8.66 10.33
N TYR A 220 4.84 -9.99 10.36
CA TYR A 220 3.66 -10.83 10.63
C TYR A 220 4.04 -12.06 11.43
N SER A 221 3.11 -12.57 12.20
CA SER A 221 3.21 -13.83 12.90
C SER A 221 1.89 -14.58 12.86
N ALA A 222 1.97 -15.88 12.72
CA ALA A 222 0.80 -16.75 12.72
C ALA A 222 1.03 -17.88 13.75
N THR A 223 0.07 -18.03 14.65
CA THR A 223 -0.01 -19.17 15.56
C THR A 223 -1.18 -20.05 15.13
N ARG A 224 -1.42 -21.13 15.88
CA ARG A 224 -2.61 -21.94 15.68
C ARG A 224 -3.89 -21.12 15.88
N ASP A 225 -3.94 -20.26 16.89
CA ASP A 225 -5.18 -19.61 17.34
C ASP A 225 -5.30 -18.13 16.89
N SER A 226 -4.23 -17.51 16.41
CA SER A 226 -4.22 -16.12 16.04
C SER A 226 -3.32 -15.80 14.85
N PHE A 227 -3.64 -14.71 14.18
CA PHE A 227 -2.82 -14.06 13.16
C PHE A 227 -2.58 -12.62 13.56
N GLU A 228 -1.34 -12.16 13.42
CA GLU A 228 -0.93 -10.81 13.81
C GLU A 228 -0.07 -10.19 12.71
N ILE A 229 -0.37 -8.93 12.39
CA ILE A 229 0.43 -8.10 11.50
C ILE A 229 0.87 -6.84 12.23
N ARG A 230 2.13 -6.44 12.01
CA ARG A 230 2.73 -5.24 12.56
C ARG A 230 3.13 -4.29 11.44
N LEU A 231 2.49 -3.14 11.39
CA LEU A 231 2.75 -2.08 10.44
C LEU A 231 3.64 -1.01 11.06
N PRO A 232 4.77 -0.65 10.42
CA PRO A 232 5.61 0.43 10.90
C PRO A 232 4.86 1.78 10.87
N ILE A 233 4.88 2.49 12.00
CA ILE A 233 4.35 3.85 12.07
C ILE A 233 5.30 4.79 11.32
N ILE A 234 4.72 5.69 10.54
CA ILE A 234 5.42 6.65 9.70
C ILE A 234 5.30 8.02 10.37
N LYS A 235 6.44 8.64 10.64
CA LYS A 235 6.50 10.02 11.15
C LYS A 235 6.90 10.94 10.02
N ILE A 236 5.97 11.74 9.55
CA ILE A 236 6.25 12.77 8.55
C ILE A 236 6.83 13.97 9.32
N LYS A 237 8.13 14.25 9.15
CA LYS A 237 8.69 15.51 9.66
C LYS A 237 7.97 16.65 8.93
N LYS A 238 7.31 17.55 9.69
CA LYS A 238 6.90 18.84 9.15
C LYS A 238 8.18 19.54 8.68
N LEU A 239 8.29 19.80 7.37
CA LEU A 239 9.28 20.67 6.78
C LEU A 239 8.98 22.12 7.19
#